data_dc5b4c5772249fc55dc0eafdbc1f0b4c
#
_entry.id   dc5b4c5772249fc55dc0eafdbc1f0b4c
#
_cell.length_a   1.000
_cell.length_b   1.000
_cell.length_c   1.000
_cell.angle_alpha   90.00
_cell.angle_beta   90.00
_cell.angle_gamma   90.00
#
_symmetry.space_group_name_H-M   'P 1'
#
loop_
_entity.id
_entity.type
_entity.pdbx_description
1 polymer ?
#
loop_
_entity_poly.entity_id
_entity_poly.type
_entity_poly.pdbx_seq_one_letter_code
_entity_poly.pdbx_strand_id
1 'polypeptide(L)'
;GNNELVTEVSYRKYGVPTPLLFRNASRILRGNTSGYNIIKPPVIKEGDIFHYEKIKEIFNLVFEHFGLNDWEVQASSNIQRNSIKVGVKSKWVIMDPNIGRSKFKLKKSLIHEVGTHVFRSVNGLNTKIEALSKPNLPKYLDIEEGLAIWNESDMNLLTLKNFKKSASFVYAIYLGEQLSFRQLYNTLLSVFPKNTAFNITYRVKRGLGDTTYPGIYTRDIVYFRGFKKVKKALEKDKSLYEKLYAGKIDLKQCEWVDDGL
;
A
#
# COMPACT_ATOMS: atom_id res chain seq x y z
N GLY A 1 19.86 17.47 -6.27
CA GLY A 1 19.89 16.01 -6.32
C GLY A 1 19.98 15.55 -7.76
N ASN A 2 20.60 14.41 -7.99
CA ASN A 2 20.74 13.83 -9.32
C ASN A 2 19.47 13.04 -9.68
N ASN A 3 18.66 13.57 -10.60
CA ASN A 3 17.38 12.95 -11.00
C ASN A 3 17.60 11.58 -11.67
N GLU A 4 18.66 11.42 -12.46
CA GLU A 4 19.00 10.16 -13.12
C GLU A 4 19.33 9.09 -12.10
N LEU A 5 20.16 9.40 -11.12
CA LEU A 5 20.51 8.48 -10.03
C LEU A 5 19.27 8.05 -9.23
N VAL A 6 18.39 8.99 -8.86
CA VAL A 6 17.14 8.67 -8.15
C VAL A 6 16.26 7.76 -8.99
N THR A 7 16.14 8.02 -10.28
CA THR A 7 15.36 7.21 -11.22
C THR A 7 15.95 5.80 -11.32
N GLU A 8 17.26 5.68 -11.56
CA GLU A 8 17.95 4.40 -11.69
C GLU A 8 17.84 3.56 -10.40
N VAL A 9 18.13 4.14 -9.25
CA VAL A 9 18.02 3.46 -7.95
C VAL A 9 16.58 3.00 -7.69
N SER A 10 15.59 3.83 -8.05
CA SER A 10 14.19 3.44 -7.88
C SER A 10 13.79 2.31 -8.83
N TYR A 11 14.32 2.26 -10.04
CA TYR A 11 14.12 1.16 -10.98
C TYR A 11 14.71 -0.15 -10.47
N ARG A 12 15.94 -0.13 -9.99
CA ARG A 12 16.59 -1.31 -9.40
C ARG A 12 15.80 -1.83 -8.21
N LYS A 13 15.29 -0.94 -7.36
CA LYS A 13 14.62 -1.31 -6.11
C LYS A 13 13.16 -1.72 -6.30
N TYR A 14 12.41 -0.99 -7.11
CA TYR A 14 10.95 -1.15 -7.23
C TYR A 14 10.51 -1.60 -8.62
N GLY A 15 11.40 -1.54 -9.61
CA GLY A 15 11.11 -1.86 -11.02
C GLY A 15 10.33 -0.77 -11.74
N VAL A 16 9.94 -1.09 -12.98
CA VAL A 16 9.20 -0.21 -13.89
C VAL A 16 7.88 -0.83 -14.32
N PRO A 17 6.87 -0.04 -14.72
CA PRO A 17 5.65 -0.57 -15.31
C PRO A 17 5.92 -1.21 -16.68
N THR A 18 5.42 -2.42 -16.88
CA THR A 18 5.36 -3.01 -18.22
C THR A 18 4.21 -2.39 -19.03
N PRO A 19 4.25 -2.43 -20.40
CA PRO A 19 3.12 -1.98 -21.22
C PRO A 19 1.80 -2.69 -20.87
N LEU A 20 1.86 -3.96 -20.50
CA LEU A 20 0.68 -4.71 -20.05
C LEU A 20 0.14 -4.17 -18.73
N LEU A 21 1.00 -3.85 -17.75
CA LEU A 21 0.59 -3.29 -16.47
C LEU A 21 -0.02 -1.90 -16.66
N PHE A 22 0.57 -1.07 -17.53
CA PHE A 22 0.02 0.24 -17.91
C PHE A 22 -1.37 0.12 -18.56
N ARG A 23 -1.56 -0.80 -19.51
CA ARG A 23 -2.87 -1.04 -20.14
C ARG A 23 -3.91 -1.46 -19.10
N ASN A 24 -3.54 -2.34 -18.17
CA ASN A 24 -4.44 -2.76 -17.09
C ASN A 24 -4.81 -1.57 -16.18
N ALA A 25 -3.85 -0.75 -15.79
CA ALA A 25 -4.10 0.46 -14.99
C ALA A 25 -5.03 1.44 -15.74
N SER A 26 -4.78 1.66 -17.03
CA SER A 26 -5.61 2.52 -17.88
C SER A 26 -7.06 2.04 -17.99
N ARG A 27 -7.29 0.71 -18.03
CA ARG A 27 -8.66 0.13 -18.00
C ARG A 27 -9.39 0.45 -16.71
N ILE A 28 -8.70 0.30 -15.55
CA ILE A 28 -9.28 0.64 -14.25
C ILE A 28 -9.62 2.13 -14.16
N LEU A 29 -8.75 3.00 -14.65
CA LEU A 29 -9.00 4.45 -14.64
C LEU A 29 -10.24 4.83 -15.46
N ARG A 30 -10.48 4.14 -16.59
CA ARG A 30 -11.69 4.28 -17.41
C ARG A 30 -12.94 3.62 -16.81
N GLY A 31 -12.85 3.00 -15.62
CA GLY A 31 -13.99 2.40 -14.92
C GLY A 31 -14.23 0.92 -15.24
N ASN A 32 -13.40 0.28 -16.05
CA ASN A 32 -13.51 -1.16 -16.29
C ASN A 32 -12.87 -1.93 -15.11
N THR A 33 -13.72 -2.39 -14.21
CA THR A 33 -13.35 -3.12 -12.99
C THR A 33 -13.82 -4.57 -12.99
N SER A 34 -14.20 -5.09 -14.15
CA SER A 34 -14.60 -6.49 -14.30
C SER A 34 -13.54 -7.45 -13.75
N GLY A 35 -13.96 -8.44 -12.98
CA GLY A 35 -13.08 -9.41 -12.32
C GLY A 35 -12.45 -8.93 -11.02
N TYR A 36 -12.87 -7.76 -10.47
CA TYR A 36 -12.43 -7.26 -9.18
C TYR A 36 -13.60 -7.08 -8.22
N ASN A 37 -13.42 -7.49 -6.97
CA ASN A 37 -14.39 -7.25 -5.91
C ASN A 37 -14.24 -5.80 -5.41
N ILE A 38 -15.05 -4.90 -5.95
CA ILE A 38 -15.04 -3.46 -5.65
C ILE A 38 -16.43 -3.06 -5.19
N ILE A 39 -16.49 -2.41 -4.04
CA ILE A 39 -17.74 -2.00 -3.44
C ILE A 39 -17.98 -0.48 -3.51
N LYS A 40 -19.23 -0.09 -3.40
CA LYS A 40 -19.62 1.28 -3.11
C LYS A 40 -19.47 1.51 -1.60
N PRO A 41 -18.71 2.54 -1.15
CA PRO A 41 -18.59 2.80 0.28
C PRO A 41 -19.96 3.18 0.87
N PRO A 42 -20.22 2.86 2.14
CA PRO A 42 -21.43 3.28 2.82
C PRO A 42 -21.49 4.82 2.90
N VAL A 43 -22.70 5.34 2.97
CA VAL A 43 -22.94 6.77 3.25
C VAL A 43 -22.52 7.04 4.70
N ILE A 44 -21.69 8.04 4.89
CA ILE A 44 -21.22 8.47 6.22
C ILE A 44 -22.21 9.52 6.73
N LYS A 45 -22.78 9.29 7.91
CA LYS A 45 -23.62 10.27 8.61
C LYS A 45 -22.77 11.19 9.48
N GLU A 46 -23.30 12.35 9.80
CA GLU A 46 -22.72 13.22 10.82
C GLU A 46 -22.70 12.47 12.17
N GLY A 47 -21.53 12.47 12.85
CA GLY A 47 -21.31 11.66 14.07
C GLY A 47 -20.70 10.26 13.84
N ASP A 48 -20.65 9.75 12.61
CA ASP A 48 -20.02 8.45 12.29
C ASP A 48 -18.48 8.50 12.26
N ILE A 49 -17.87 9.61 12.61
CA ILE A 49 -16.42 9.81 12.55
C ILE A 49 -15.80 9.59 13.93
N PHE A 50 -14.98 8.56 14.03
CA PHE A 50 -14.09 8.35 15.17
C PHE A 50 -12.83 9.20 15.04
N HIS A 51 -12.42 9.82 16.13
CA HIS A 51 -11.20 10.60 16.26
C HIS A 51 -10.11 9.82 17.00
N TYR A 52 -8.93 10.42 17.14
CA TYR A 52 -7.71 9.77 17.60
C TYR A 52 -7.93 8.87 18.85
N GLU A 53 -8.50 9.38 19.93
CA GLU A 53 -8.64 8.60 21.18
C GLU A 53 -9.50 7.34 20.98
N LYS A 54 -10.62 7.47 20.28
CA LYS A 54 -11.50 6.31 20.01
C LYS A 54 -10.86 5.33 19.03
N ILE A 55 -10.09 5.80 18.07
CA ILE A 55 -9.34 4.95 17.14
C ILE A 55 -8.24 4.21 17.89
N LYS A 56 -7.48 4.90 18.77
CA LYS A 56 -6.45 4.33 19.63
C LYS A 56 -7.02 3.22 20.52
N GLU A 57 -8.14 3.50 21.20
CA GLU A 57 -8.85 2.50 22.01
C GLU A 57 -9.17 1.23 21.22
N ILE A 58 -9.73 1.38 20.01
CA ILE A 58 -10.08 0.24 19.15
C ILE A 58 -8.84 -0.54 18.70
N PHE A 59 -7.74 0.13 18.36
CA PHE A 59 -6.48 -0.56 18.04
C PHE A 59 -5.92 -1.32 19.23
N ASN A 60 -5.97 -0.75 20.44
CA ASN A 60 -5.50 -1.40 21.65
C ASN A 60 -6.35 -2.64 21.99
N LEU A 61 -7.68 -2.57 21.84
CA LEU A 61 -8.55 -3.75 21.96
C LEU A 61 -8.22 -4.86 20.96
N VAL A 62 -7.87 -4.47 19.72
CA VAL A 62 -7.41 -5.43 18.70
C VAL A 62 -6.07 -6.04 19.09
N PHE A 63 -5.13 -5.26 19.61
CA PHE A 63 -3.84 -5.76 20.09
C PHE A 63 -4.02 -6.74 21.24
N GLU A 64 -4.80 -6.39 22.24
CA GLU A 64 -5.14 -7.26 23.37
C GLU A 64 -5.77 -8.58 22.90
N HIS A 65 -6.80 -8.50 22.03
CA HIS A 65 -7.49 -9.67 21.49
C HIS A 65 -6.56 -10.68 20.79
N PHE A 66 -5.53 -10.18 20.10
CA PHE A 66 -4.57 -11.03 19.38
C PHE A 66 -3.24 -11.28 20.13
N GLY A 67 -3.17 -10.91 21.42
CA GLY A 67 -1.95 -11.10 22.22
C GLY A 67 -0.76 -10.25 21.78
N LEU A 68 -1.01 -9.13 21.10
CA LEU A 68 0.01 -8.18 20.64
C LEU A 68 0.34 -7.14 21.72
N ASN A 69 0.59 -7.60 22.96
CA ASN A 69 0.69 -6.76 24.16
C ASN A 69 1.90 -5.80 24.16
N ASP A 70 2.86 -6.03 23.29
CA ASP A 70 4.04 -5.18 23.09
C ASP A 70 3.91 -4.17 21.92
N TRP A 71 2.71 -4.09 21.34
CA TRP A 71 2.38 -3.08 20.33
C TRP A 71 1.63 -1.91 20.93
N GLU A 72 1.97 -0.69 20.48
CA GLU A 72 1.39 0.54 21.00
C GLU A 72 0.92 1.46 19.87
N VAL A 73 -0.08 2.30 20.17
CA VAL A 73 -0.51 3.39 19.31
C VAL A 73 0.16 4.68 19.76
N GLN A 74 0.88 5.33 18.83
CA GLN A 74 1.61 6.58 19.06
C GLN A 74 1.06 7.69 18.18
N ALA A 75 0.88 8.90 18.74
CA ALA A 75 0.56 10.11 17.98
C ALA A 75 1.82 10.74 17.40
N SER A 76 1.75 11.23 16.17
CA SER A 76 2.85 11.99 15.57
C SER A 76 2.33 13.00 14.54
N SER A 77 2.73 14.26 14.70
CA SER A 77 2.50 15.32 13.70
C SER A 77 3.46 15.23 12.50
N ASN A 78 4.53 14.42 12.62
CA ASN A 78 5.56 14.28 11.59
C ASN A 78 5.18 13.30 10.47
N ILE A 79 3.94 12.85 10.44
CA ILE A 79 3.42 12.00 9.36
C ILE A 79 2.40 12.74 8.51
N GLN A 80 2.09 12.21 7.34
CA GLN A 80 1.09 12.82 6.47
C GLN A 80 -0.24 12.96 7.22
N ARG A 81 -0.89 14.12 7.07
CA ARG A 81 -2.21 14.38 7.66
C ARG A 81 -3.18 13.24 7.37
N ASN A 82 -3.91 12.84 8.40
CA ASN A 82 -4.91 11.79 8.32
C ASN A 82 -4.35 10.43 7.86
N SER A 83 -3.11 10.09 8.26
CA SER A 83 -2.46 8.81 7.93
C SER A 83 -2.22 7.93 9.16
N ILE A 84 -2.01 6.65 8.89
CA ILE A 84 -1.56 5.63 9.84
C ILE A 84 -0.33 4.97 9.22
N LYS A 85 0.66 4.64 10.05
CA LYS A 85 1.88 3.94 9.64
C LYS A 85 2.27 2.90 10.67
N VAL A 86 2.78 1.77 10.22
CA VAL A 86 3.31 0.71 11.08
C VAL A 86 4.83 0.83 11.17
N GLY A 87 5.33 0.97 12.39
CA GLY A 87 6.75 0.94 12.73
C GLY A 87 7.12 -0.44 13.29
N VAL A 88 7.56 -1.34 12.42
CA VAL A 88 7.85 -2.74 12.80
C VAL A 88 8.93 -2.85 13.88
N LYS A 89 10.01 -2.05 13.77
CA LYS A 89 11.11 -2.10 14.74
C LYS A 89 10.73 -1.57 16.11
N SER A 90 9.89 -0.55 16.15
CA SER A 90 9.39 0.07 17.38
C SER A 90 8.17 -0.63 17.95
N LYS A 91 7.53 -1.51 17.18
CA LYS A 91 6.22 -2.10 17.46
C LYS A 91 5.13 -1.04 17.70
N TRP A 92 5.17 0.04 16.92
CA TRP A 92 4.24 1.15 17.01
C TRP A 92 3.34 1.22 15.78
N VAL A 93 2.07 1.53 16.03
CA VAL A 93 1.16 2.07 15.02
C VAL A 93 1.09 3.58 15.22
N ILE A 94 1.70 4.32 14.32
CA ILE A 94 1.84 5.78 14.41
C ILE A 94 0.67 6.43 13.67
N MET A 95 -0.05 7.33 14.33
CA MET A 95 -1.22 8.02 13.79
C MET A 95 -1.08 9.53 13.84
N ASP A 96 -1.67 10.22 12.85
CA ASP A 96 -1.88 11.66 12.93
C ASP A 96 -2.81 11.98 14.11
N PRO A 97 -2.45 12.90 15.05
CA PRO A 97 -3.31 13.25 16.17
C PRO A 97 -4.66 13.84 15.75
N ASN A 98 -4.75 14.41 14.55
CA ASN A 98 -5.99 14.96 13.97
C ASN A 98 -6.72 13.95 13.08
N ILE A 99 -6.45 12.66 13.22
CA ILE A 99 -7.06 11.62 12.39
C ILE A 99 -8.57 11.53 12.61
N GLY A 100 -9.31 11.37 11.51
CA GLY A 100 -10.74 11.07 11.52
C GLY A 100 -11.07 9.89 10.61
N ARG A 101 -11.79 8.90 11.12
CA ARG A 101 -12.20 7.69 10.39
C ARG A 101 -13.67 7.37 10.63
N SER A 102 -14.42 7.14 9.55
CA SER A 102 -15.69 6.42 9.69
C SER A 102 -15.43 4.95 10.05
N LYS A 103 -16.43 4.27 10.62
CA LYS A 103 -16.39 2.83 10.94
C LYS A 103 -15.85 2.00 9.76
N PHE A 104 -16.32 2.29 8.55
CA PHE A 104 -15.85 1.63 7.33
C PHE A 104 -14.35 1.85 7.08
N LYS A 105 -13.88 3.10 7.15
CA LYS A 105 -12.47 3.42 6.97
C LYS A 105 -11.59 2.89 8.10
N LEU A 106 -12.10 2.84 9.32
CA LEU A 106 -11.39 2.27 10.46
C LEU A 106 -11.21 0.77 10.27
N LYS A 107 -12.29 0.02 9.95
CA LYS A 107 -12.19 -1.41 9.63
C LYS A 107 -11.17 -1.67 8.53
N LYS A 108 -11.20 -0.88 7.47
CA LYS A 108 -10.21 -0.95 6.38
C LYS A 108 -8.80 -0.74 6.90
N SER A 109 -8.55 0.28 7.74
CA SER A 109 -7.22 0.54 8.31
C SER A 109 -6.76 -0.62 9.19
N LEU A 110 -7.62 -1.19 10.02
CA LEU A 110 -7.28 -2.35 10.85
C LEU A 110 -6.85 -3.57 10.00
N ILE A 111 -7.60 -3.89 8.96
CA ILE A 111 -7.27 -5.00 8.06
C ILE A 111 -5.94 -4.74 7.32
N HIS A 112 -5.72 -3.53 6.85
CA HIS A 112 -4.49 -3.16 6.14
C HIS A 112 -3.28 -3.15 7.07
N GLU A 113 -3.34 -2.40 8.15
CA GLU A 113 -2.19 -2.14 9.03
C GLU A 113 -1.94 -3.31 10.00
N VAL A 114 -2.96 -3.77 10.72
CA VAL A 114 -2.79 -4.86 11.70
C VAL A 114 -2.91 -6.21 11.02
N GLY A 115 -4.01 -6.44 10.32
CA GLY A 115 -4.31 -7.72 9.68
C GLY A 115 -3.32 -8.14 8.60
N THR A 116 -2.50 -7.20 8.09
CA THR A 116 -1.44 -7.53 7.13
C THR A 116 -0.06 -7.19 7.68
N HIS A 117 0.25 -5.91 7.89
CA HIS A 117 1.62 -5.49 8.18
C HIS A 117 2.12 -5.95 9.55
N VAL A 118 1.30 -5.83 10.59
CA VAL A 118 1.66 -6.28 11.95
C VAL A 118 1.75 -7.80 11.98
N PHE A 119 0.73 -8.52 11.55
CA PHE A 119 0.72 -9.99 11.62
C PHE A 119 1.86 -10.63 10.86
N ARG A 120 2.15 -10.19 9.64
CA ARG A 120 3.29 -10.69 8.89
C ARG A 120 4.63 -10.42 9.58
N SER A 121 4.75 -9.30 10.28
CA SER A 121 5.95 -9.00 11.06
C SER A 121 6.07 -9.89 12.30
N VAL A 122 4.99 -10.05 13.04
CA VAL A 122 4.96 -10.87 14.27
C VAL A 122 5.20 -12.34 13.95
N ASN A 123 4.53 -12.87 12.93
CA ASN A 123 4.73 -14.26 12.52
C ASN A 123 6.18 -14.49 12.05
N GLY A 124 6.76 -13.53 11.28
CA GLY A 124 8.16 -13.61 10.91
C GLY A 124 9.12 -13.61 12.10
N LEU A 125 8.81 -12.90 13.19
CA LEU A 125 9.58 -12.97 14.44
C LEU A 125 9.48 -14.38 15.09
N ASN A 126 8.30 -14.98 15.06
CA ASN A 126 8.05 -16.30 15.64
C ASN A 126 8.81 -17.43 14.92
N THR A 127 9.20 -17.25 13.65
CA THR A 127 10.05 -18.21 12.93
C THR A 127 11.50 -18.25 13.43
N LYS A 128 11.91 -17.31 14.31
CA LYS A 128 13.30 -17.09 14.75
C LYS A 128 14.26 -16.66 13.62
N ILE A 129 13.78 -16.47 12.42
CA ILE A 129 14.54 -15.93 11.28
C ILE A 129 14.28 -14.43 11.18
N GLU A 130 15.17 -13.62 11.73
CA GLU A 130 15.00 -12.15 11.81
C GLU A 130 14.68 -11.50 10.46
N ALA A 131 15.24 -12.01 9.38
CA ALA A 131 15.00 -11.49 8.02
C ALA A 131 13.52 -11.54 7.60
N LEU A 132 12.71 -12.46 8.16
CA LEU A 132 11.30 -12.63 7.84
C LEU A 132 10.39 -11.65 8.56
N SER A 133 10.85 -11.06 9.66
CA SER A 133 10.09 -10.06 10.43
C SER A 133 10.24 -8.64 9.87
N LYS A 134 11.30 -8.38 9.11
CA LYS A 134 11.73 -7.06 8.65
C LYS A 134 11.66 -6.93 7.12
N PRO A 135 11.60 -5.71 6.59
CA PRO A 135 11.57 -5.45 5.14
C PRO A 135 12.93 -5.67 4.46
N ASN A 136 13.56 -6.81 4.65
CA ASN A 136 14.92 -7.09 4.21
C ASN A 136 15.02 -7.94 2.93
N LEU A 137 13.98 -8.72 2.63
CA LEU A 137 14.00 -9.60 1.46
C LEU A 137 13.68 -8.86 0.16
N PRO A 138 14.31 -9.22 -0.97
CA PRO A 138 14.00 -8.63 -2.26
C PRO A 138 12.53 -8.85 -2.64
N LYS A 139 11.91 -7.84 -3.25
CA LYS A 139 10.54 -7.91 -3.83
C LYS A 139 9.39 -8.15 -2.83
N TYR A 140 9.66 -8.34 -1.55
CA TYR A 140 8.64 -8.52 -0.52
C TYR A 140 7.57 -7.41 -0.56
N LEU A 141 7.97 -6.18 -0.91
CA LEU A 141 7.08 -5.01 -0.83
C LEU A 141 5.88 -5.09 -1.80
N ASP A 142 6.06 -5.71 -2.98
CA ASP A 142 4.93 -5.99 -3.88
C ASP A 142 3.88 -6.86 -3.18
N ILE A 143 4.33 -7.89 -2.49
CA ILE A 143 3.44 -8.83 -1.81
C ILE A 143 2.86 -8.21 -0.53
N GLU A 144 3.66 -7.45 0.22
CA GLU A 144 3.22 -6.74 1.42
C GLU A 144 2.03 -5.82 1.13
N GLU A 145 2.20 -4.89 0.19
CA GLU A 145 1.15 -3.93 -0.17
C GLU A 145 0.03 -4.59 -1.00
N GLY A 146 0.41 -5.57 -1.82
CA GLY A 146 -0.53 -6.31 -2.64
C GLY A 146 -1.49 -7.16 -1.81
N LEU A 147 -0.99 -7.85 -0.79
CA LEU A 147 -1.79 -8.65 0.14
C LEU A 147 -2.70 -7.76 0.99
N ALA A 148 -2.21 -6.60 1.44
CA ALA A 148 -3.04 -5.65 2.17
C ALA A 148 -4.25 -5.19 1.34
N ILE A 149 -4.05 -4.86 0.05
CA ILE A 149 -5.16 -4.49 -0.84
C ILE A 149 -6.05 -5.71 -1.16
N TRP A 150 -5.47 -6.90 -1.28
CA TRP A 150 -6.23 -8.13 -1.49
C TRP A 150 -7.14 -8.42 -0.30
N ASN A 151 -6.64 -8.30 0.94
CA ASN A 151 -7.42 -8.42 2.17
C ASN A 151 -8.56 -7.39 2.23
N GLU A 152 -8.30 -6.13 1.83
CA GLU A 152 -9.36 -5.13 1.71
C GLU A 152 -10.44 -5.57 0.70
N SER A 153 -10.05 -6.15 -0.42
CA SER A 153 -10.98 -6.64 -1.45
C SER A 153 -11.79 -7.84 -0.96
N ASP A 154 -11.14 -8.80 -0.34
CA ASP A 154 -11.74 -10.02 0.20
C ASP A 154 -12.78 -9.71 1.30
N MET A 155 -12.46 -8.76 2.17
CA MET A 155 -13.32 -8.29 3.26
C MET A 155 -14.37 -7.24 2.83
N ASN A 156 -14.59 -7.03 1.52
CA ASN A 156 -15.52 -6.04 0.98
C ASN A 156 -15.24 -4.60 1.47
N LEU A 157 -13.97 -4.19 1.46
CA LEU A 157 -13.51 -2.86 1.88
C LEU A 157 -12.80 -2.08 0.77
N LEU A 158 -12.54 -2.71 -0.39
CA LEU A 158 -11.90 -2.05 -1.52
C LEU A 158 -12.92 -1.24 -2.32
N THR A 159 -12.75 0.07 -2.34
CA THR A 159 -13.61 0.98 -3.12
C THR A 159 -13.00 1.33 -4.46
N LEU A 160 -13.84 1.71 -5.44
CA LEU A 160 -13.38 2.16 -6.75
C LEU A 160 -12.37 3.33 -6.64
N LYS A 161 -12.62 4.28 -5.72
CA LYS A 161 -11.71 5.42 -5.47
C LYS A 161 -10.31 4.95 -5.07
N ASN A 162 -10.21 3.99 -4.16
CA ASN A 162 -8.93 3.47 -3.67
C ASN A 162 -8.23 2.63 -4.75
N PHE A 163 -8.99 1.84 -5.49
CA PHE A 163 -8.43 1.02 -6.57
C PHE A 163 -7.91 1.90 -7.72
N LYS A 164 -8.68 2.91 -8.15
CA LYS A 164 -8.21 3.91 -9.12
C LYS A 164 -6.97 4.64 -8.64
N LYS A 165 -6.86 4.96 -7.34
CA LYS A 165 -5.65 5.57 -6.77
C LYS A 165 -4.42 4.69 -6.96
N SER A 166 -4.49 3.38 -6.70
CA SER A 166 -3.36 2.47 -6.91
C SER A 166 -2.98 2.34 -8.39
N ALA A 167 -3.96 2.27 -9.27
CA ALA A 167 -3.75 2.24 -10.73
C ALA A 167 -3.15 3.55 -11.26
N SER A 168 -3.52 4.71 -10.68
CA SER A 168 -3.03 6.02 -11.11
C SER A 168 -1.52 6.18 -10.94
N PHE A 169 -0.92 5.53 -9.94
CA PHE A 169 0.53 5.56 -9.78
C PHE A 169 1.25 4.81 -10.91
N VAL A 170 0.75 3.64 -11.31
CA VAL A 170 1.29 2.92 -12.47
C VAL A 170 1.19 3.76 -13.74
N TYR A 171 0.03 4.40 -13.94
CA TYR A 171 -0.22 5.27 -15.08
C TYR A 171 0.74 6.47 -15.11
N ALA A 172 0.88 7.16 -13.97
CA ALA A 172 1.75 8.32 -13.85
C ALA A 172 3.25 7.97 -13.95
N ILE A 173 3.67 6.84 -13.40
CA ILE A 173 5.06 6.36 -13.50
C ILE A 173 5.39 6.05 -14.95
N TYR A 174 4.50 5.35 -15.68
CA TYR A 174 4.74 4.98 -17.06
C TYR A 174 4.87 6.21 -18.00
N LEU A 175 4.02 7.21 -17.81
CA LEU A 175 4.07 8.44 -18.61
C LEU A 175 5.14 9.42 -18.14
N GLY A 176 5.43 9.43 -16.85
CA GLY A 176 6.17 10.50 -16.19
C GLY A 176 7.69 10.40 -16.28
N GLU A 177 8.24 9.31 -16.78
CA GLU A 177 9.68 9.10 -16.84
C GLU A 177 10.40 10.23 -17.59
N GLN A 178 9.90 10.59 -18.78
CA GLN A 178 10.47 11.59 -19.68
C GLN A 178 9.87 12.99 -19.50
N LEU A 179 8.98 13.18 -18.52
CA LEU A 179 8.28 14.43 -18.32
C LEU A 179 8.81 15.17 -17.09
N SER A 180 8.82 16.51 -17.15
CA SER A 180 8.97 17.35 -15.95
C SER A 180 7.74 17.24 -15.05
N PHE A 181 7.81 17.80 -13.83
CA PHE A 181 6.65 17.87 -12.93
C PHE A 181 5.45 18.54 -13.61
N ARG A 182 5.67 19.73 -14.21
CA ARG A 182 4.61 20.50 -14.88
C ARG A 182 3.98 19.72 -16.04
N GLN A 183 4.81 19.09 -16.87
CA GLN A 183 4.32 18.31 -18.02
C GLN A 183 3.48 17.12 -17.56
N LEU A 184 3.96 16.34 -16.57
CA LEU A 184 3.20 15.23 -16.01
C LEU A 184 1.90 15.69 -15.33
N TYR A 185 1.96 16.77 -14.54
CA TYR A 185 0.77 17.33 -13.91
C TYR A 185 -0.29 17.73 -14.96
N ASN A 186 0.11 18.45 -16.01
CA ASN A 186 -0.80 18.83 -17.08
C ASN A 186 -1.38 17.62 -17.83
N THR A 187 -0.56 16.58 -18.07
CA THR A 187 -1.05 15.33 -18.66
C THR A 187 -2.10 14.66 -17.76
N LEU A 188 -1.88 14.65 -16.46
CA LEU A 188 -2.82 14.03 -15.51
C LEU A 188 -4.11 14.84 -15.32
N LEU A 189 -4.13 16.15 -15.59
CA LEU A 189 -5.34 16.96 -15.55
C LEU A 189 -6.42 16.52 -16.54
N SER A 190 -6.05 15.83 -17.62
CA SER A 190 -7.03 15.25 -18.56
C SER A 190 -7.80 14.05 -17.97
N VAL A 191 -7.29 13.45 -16.88
CA VAL A 191 -7.83 12.23 -16.27
C VAL A 191 -8.32 12.45 -14.84
N PHE A 192 -7.73 13.43 -14.13
CA PHE A 192 -7.96 13.63 -12.69
C PHE A 192 -8.27 15.08 -12.35
N PRO A 193 -9.06 15.35 -11.28
CA PRO A 193 -9.20 16.70 -10.70
C PRO A 193 -7.84 17.25 -10.23
N LYS A 194 -7.69 18.58 -10.24
CA LYS A 194 -6.44 19.32 -9.94
C LYS A 194 -5.68 18.79 -8.73
N ASN A 195 -6.32 18.69 -7.56
CA ASN A 195 -5.68 18.22 -6.33
C ASN A 195 -5.21 16.75 -6.43
N THR A 196 -5.97 15.91 -7.12
CA THR A 196 -5.60 14.50 -7.33
C THR A 196 -4.42 14.40 -8.28
N ALA A 197 -4.44 15.11 -9.41
CA ALA A 197 -3.33 15.17 -10.37
C ALA A 197 -2.05 15.67 -9.70
N PHE A 198 -2.13 16.75 -8.90
CA PHE A 198 -1.00 17.26 -8.14
C PHE A 198 -0.42 16.23 -7.18
N ASN A 199 -1.26 15.60 -6.35
CA ASN A 199 -0.82 14.61 -5.38
C ASN A 199 -0.17 13.38 -6.03
N ILE A 200 -0.70 12.92 -7.16
CA ILE A 200 -0.10 11.81 -7.93
C ILE A 200 1.27 12.25 -8.46
N THR A 201 1.35 13.40 -9.12
CA THR A 201 2.61 13.95 -9.64
C THR A 201 3.64 14.12 -8.55
N TYR A 202 3.27 14.74 -7.42
CA TYR A 202 4.14 14.92 -6.26
C TYR A 202 4.70 13.58 -5.77
N ARG A 203 3.87 12.55 -5.66
CA ARG A 203 4.32 11.23 -5.17
C ARG A 203 5.32 10.55 -6.09
N VAL A 204 5.14 10.64 -7.40
CA VAL A 204 6.02 10.00 -8.37
C VAL A 204 7.24 10.84 -8.75
N LYS A 205 7.26 12.12 -8.36
CA LYS A 205 8.39 13.05 -8.53
C LYS A 205 9.14 13.35 -7.22
N ARG A 206 8.72 12.79 -6.09
CA ARG A 206 9.37 13.03 -4.80
C ARG A 206 10.79 12.49 -4.78
N GLY A 207 11.67 13.21 -4.08
CA GLY A 207 13.08 12.86 -3.96
C GLY A 207 13.94 13.27 -5.14
N LEU A 208 13.34 13.77 -6.24
CA LEU A 208 14.09 14.43 -7.32
C LEU A 208 14.62 15.79 -6.83
N GLY A 209 15.82 16.18 -7.31
CA GLY A 209 16.41 17.46 -6.95
C GLY A 209 15.75 18.62 -7.65
N ASP A 210 15.72 18.59 -8.97
CA ASP A 210 15.07 19.61 -9.80
C ASP A 210 13.97 18.96 -10.65
N THR A 211 12.73 19.27 -10.32
CA THR A 211 11.56 18.68 -10.97
C THR A 211 11.17 19.37 -12.28
N THR A 212 11.93 20.37 -12.74
CA THR A 212 11.81 20.95 -14.08
C THR A 212 12.38 20.03 -15.14
N TYR A 213 13.25 19.10 -14.77
CA TYR A 213 13.82 18.06 -15.61
C TYR A 213 13.09 16.72 -15.48
N PRO A 214 13.25 15.80 -16.45
CA PRO A 214 12.79 14.43 -16.37
C PRO A 214 13.34 13.68 -15.14
N GLY A 215 12.71 12.56 -14.83
CA GLY A 215 13.04 11.68 -13.72
C GLY A 215 11.78 11.15 -13.03
N ILE A 216 11.89 9.99 -12.37
CA ILE A 216 10.73 9.34 -11.75
C ILE A 216 11.11 8.52 -10.53
N TYR A 217 10.24 8.51 -9.52
CA TYR A 217 10.36 7.64 -8.36
C TYR A 217 9.26 6.59 -8.39
N THR A 218 9.64 5.32 -8.58
CA THR A 218 8.72 4.25 -8.97
C THR A 218 8.12 3.45 -7.81
N ARG A 219 8.42 3.76 -6.54
CA ARG A 219 7.99 2.96 -5.38
C ARG A 219 6.50 2.62 -5.40
N ASP A 220 5.65 3.57 -5.78
CA ASP A 220 4.20 3.40 -5.66
C ASP A 220 3.59 2.42 -6.70
N ILE A 221 4.41 1.86 -7.60
CA ILE A 221 4.02 0.77 -8.51
C ILE A 221 3.60 -0.49 -7.73
N VAL A 222 4.16 -0.70 -6.53
CA VAL A 222 3.97 -1.90 -5.71
C VAL A 222 2.51 -2.15 -5.34
N TYR A 223 1.71 -1.11 -5.15
CA TYR A 223 0.31 -1.24 -4.77
C TYR A 223 -0.53 -1.99 -5.82
N PHE A 224 -0.60 -1.48 -7.02
CA PHE A 224 -1.41 -2.10 -8.08
C PHE A 224 -0.77 -3.37 -8.64
N ARG A 225 0.56 -3.35 -8.86
CA ARG A 225 1.30 -4.52 -9.34
C ARG A 225 1.25 -5.65 -8.33
N GLY A 226 1.46 -5.36 -7.06
CA GLY A 226 1.41 -6.33 -5.97
C GLY A 226 0.04 -6.96 -5.83
N PHE A 227 -1.02 -6.15 -5.81
CA PHE A 227 -2.39 -6.66 -5.79
C PHE A 227 -2.66 -7.63 -6.94
N LYS A 228 -2.25 -7.30 -8.17
CA LYS A 228 -2.41 -8.20 -9.32
C LYS A 228 -1.62 -9.50 -9.18
N LYS A 229 -0.41 -9.44 -8.61
CA LYS A 229 0.42 -10.64 -8.34
C LYS A 229 -0.26 -11.54 -7.31
N VAL A 230 -0.66 -10.98 -6.17
CA VAL A 230 -1.33 -11.73 -5.10
C VAL A 230 -2.63 -12.33 -5.60
N LYS A 231 -3.49 -11.52 -6.23
CA LYS A 231 -4.76 -12.02 -6.80
C LYS A 231 -4.53 -13.20 -7.74
N LYS A 232 -3.62 -13.08 -8.72
CA LYS A 232 -3.32 -14.15 -9.67
C LYS A 232 -2.77 -15.41 -8.99
N ALA A 233 -1.95 -15.26 -7.95
CA ALA A 233 -1.38 -16.38 -7.23
C ALA A 233 -2.47 -17.14 -6.43
N LEU A 234 -3.31 -16.40 -5.70
CA LEU A 234 -4.37 -16.98 -4.86
C LEU A 234 -5.55 -17.54 -5.69
N GLU A 235 -5.79 -17.02 -6.89
CA GLU A 235 -6.73 -17.64 -7.84
C GLU A 235 -6.24 -19.00 -8.34
N LYS A 236 -4.92 -19.19 -8.45
CA LYS A 236 -4.31 -20.46 -8.86
C LYS A 236 -4.17 -21.44 -7.70
N ASP A 237 -3.77 -20.95 -6.54
CA ASP A 237 -3.53 -21.76 -5.35
C ASP A 237 -3.86 -20.93 -4.08
N LYS A 238 -4.98 -21.28 -3.45
CA LYS A 238 -5.45 -20.60 -2.23
C LYS A 238 -4.58 -20.89 -1.01
N SER A 239 -3.84 -22.00 -0.98
CA SER A 239 -2.98 -22.38 0.15
C SER A 239 -1.83 -21.37 0.36
N LEU A 240 -1.45 -20.63 -0.70
CA LEU A 240 -0.44 -19.58 -0.62
C LEU A 240 -0.84 -18.45 0.35
N TYR A 241 -2.14 -18.28 0.64
CA TYR A 241 -2.59 -17.23 1.56
C TYR A 241 -1.97 -17.40 2.95
N GLU A 242 -2.07 -18.58 3.53
CA GLU A 242 -1.50 -18.87 4.84
C GLU A 242 0.03 -18.79 4.81
N LYS A 243 0.66 -19.33 3.76
CA LYS A 243 2.12 -19.29 3.60
C LYS A 243 2.66 -17.85 3.55
N LEU A 244 1.94 -16.93 2.89
CA LEU A 244 2.32 -15.51 2.85
C LEU A 244 2.31 -14.83 4.23
N TYR A 245 1.66 -15.42 5.22
CA TYR A 245 1.68 -14.94 6.59
C TYR A 245 2.84 -15.49 7.44
N ALA A 246 3.68 -16.37 6.92
CA ALA A 246 4.89 -16.82 7.62
C ALA A 246 5.88 -15.66 7.90
N GLY A 247 5.79 -14.56 7.14
CA GLY A 247 6.63 -13.40 7.35
C GLY A 247 6.58 -12.39 6.20
N LYS A 248 7.55 -11.49 6.16
CA LYS A 248 7.69 -10.49 5.08
C LYS A 248 8.41 -11.08 3.86
N ILE A 249 7.78 -12.07 3.25
CA ILE A 249 8.27 -12.86 2.12
C ILE A 249 7.60 -12.49 0.79
N ASP A 250 8.21 -12.87 -0.34
CA ASP A 250 7.61 -12.88 -1.69
C ASP A 250 7.00 -14.27 -1.96
N LEU A 251 6.23 -14.41 -3.01
CA LEU A 251 5.63 -15.67 -3.47
C LEU A 251 6.66 -16.81 -3.67
N LYS A 252 7.87 -16.46 -4.08
CA LYS A 252 8.95 -17.45 -4.25
C LYS A 252 9.40 -18.10 -2.95
N GLN A 253 9.35 -17.36 -1.84
CA GLN A 253 9.74 -17.90 -0.54
C GLN A 253 8.62 -18.70 0.15
N CYS A 254 7.42 -18.78 -0.45
CA CYS A 254 6.39 -19.68 0.08
C CYS A 254 6.83 -21.14 0.09
N GLU A 255 7.75 -21.52 -0.79
CA GLU A 255 8.36 -22.87 -0.80
C GLU A 255 9.11 -23.16 0.52
N TRP A 256 9.73 -22.14 1.14
CA TRP A 256 10.42 -22.33 2.42
C TRP A 256 9.47 -22.77 3.55
N VAL A 257 8.21 -22.41 3.47
CA VAL A 257 7.18 -22.81 4.45
C VAL A 257 6.87 -24.30 4.32
N ASP A 258 6.93 -24.85 3.11
CA ASP A 258 6.75 -26.28 2.85
C ASP A 258 7.95 -27.09 3.35
N ASP A 259 9.14 -26.50 3.36
CA ASP A 259 10.39 -27.11 3.82
C ASP A 259 10.56 -27.04 5.37
N GLY A 260 9.55 -26.57 6.11
CA GLY A 260 9.52 -26.60 7.58
C GLY A 260 9.99 -25.31 8.27
N LEU A 261 9.76 -24.20 7.65
CA LEU A 261 10.03 -22.87 8.21
C LEU A 261 9.16 -22.59 9.45
#